data_f3359f407aeced5127e70e1ad9a2282f
#
_entry.id   f3359f407aeced5127e70e1ad9a2282f
#
_cell.length_a   1.000
_cell.length_b   1.000
_cell.length_c   1.000
_cell.angle_alpha   90.00
_cell.angle_beta   90.00
_cell.angle_gamma   90.00
#
_symmetry.space_group_name_H-M   'P 1'
#
loop_
_entity.id
_entity.type
_entity.pdbx_description
1 polymer ?
#
loop_
_entity_poly.entity_id
_entity_poly.type
_entity_poly.pdbx_seq_one_letter_code
_entity_poly.pdbx_strand_id
1 'polypeptide(L)'
;MKFTIYYLLFTICFSAVGQLQLNGRPQGFAPTFDCEIGNEVNGRPQGSLLQKEGQRLNESIDSLIRVTSFLRTSELGMAVYDLDEGRMLYRHNSQKLFRPASTQKIITAVTALSLLGKDYEYRTSLFLYGEISGDTLHGDICVTGGLDPLFTDEDMNTFVEAICNKGIRYVDGGLIGDVSLMDSIYWGSGWSWDDAPGYYQPYVSPLMLNGGYVDIAVIPSSKGARPKVRVTPVSDYYTVDNKALSMTPSLGNVEVSRNWMYGGNEIVVTGNSNSQYNCKLSIFPSEQFFLSTLLYKMRLSGIIFRSEKLRVKSEKLIVDDCEGTGDREGRPYIESEELIVSTELTDVMEKALKKSDNLCAETMFILMGMTLENAKSTSFKDGGEAVKKFMKEVVGRSPDDCNIVDGSGLSPYNLISPDLMMEYLKLGSRHELFLLSLPVSGTDGTLRNRMKRGKAFGNVRAKTGSVTGVSTLAGFAEQKSTCHRLAFVIFNQNILKSREARNFQDKVCELLCR
;
A
#
# COMPACT_ATOMS: atom_id res chain seq x y z
N MET A 1 22.40 34.65 4.85
CA MET A 1 21.17 35.43 4.71
C MET A 1 20.26 34.85 3.62
N LYS A 2 20.02 33.51 3.64
CA LYS A 2 19.11 32.78 2.72
C LYS A 2 18.29 31.68 3.41
N PHE A 3 18.31 31.64 4.73
CA PHE A 3 17.57 30.63 5.53
C PHE A 3 16.18 31.08 6.01
N THR A 4 15.75 32.33 5.69
CA THR A 4 14.50 32.91 6.24
C THR A 4 13.30 32.80 5.29
N ILE A 5 13.44 32.28 4.07
CA ILE A 5 12.35 32.27 3.08
C ILE A 5 11.57 30.94 3.10
N TYR A 6 12.16 29.84 3.54
CA TYR A 6 11.45 28.53 3.58
C TYR A 6 10.49 28.37 4.75
N TYR A 7 10.65 29.11 5.83
CA TYR A 7 9.73 29.07 6.99
C TYR A 7 8.41 29.84 6.76
N LEU A 8 8.39 30.77 5.79
CA LEU A 8 7.19 31.59 5.55
C LEU A 8 6.14 30.89 4.65
N LEU A 9 6.54 29.89 3.86
CA LEU A 9 5.60 29.15 3.01
C LEU A 9 4.87 28.03 3.76
N PHE A 10 5.44 27.51 4.85
CA PHE A 10 4.78 26.49 5.68
C PHE A 10 3.71 27.08 6.62
N THR A 11 3.85 28.34 7.02
CA THR A 11 2.92 28.99 7.96
C THR A 11 1.65 29.50 7.25
N ILE A 12 1.65 29.63 5.93
CA ILE A 12 0.49 30.12 5.15
C ILE A 12 -0.50 28.98 4.84
N CYS A 13 -0.05 27.71 4.80
CA CYS A 13 -0.97 26.59 4.60
C CYS A 13 -1.82 26.22 5.83
N PHE A 14 -1.39 26.56 7.05
CA PHE A 14 -2.14 26.23 8.27
C PHE A 14 -3.28 27.17 8.63
N SER A 15 -3.31 28.40 8.06
CA SER A 15 -4.42 29.35 8.29
C SER A 15 -5.59 29.20 7.31
N ALA A 16 -5.51 28.31 6.32
CA ALA A 16 -6.58 28.10 5.33
C ALA A 16 -7.54 26.95 5.68
N VAL A 17 -7.33 26.22 6.78
CA VAL A 17 -8.22 25.11 7.22
C VAL A 17 -9.42 25.62 8.05
N GLY A 18 -9.43 26.89 8.44
CA GLY A 18 -10.56 27.51 9.12
C GLY A 18 -11.53 28.16 8.13
N GLN A 19 -12.65 27.52 7.85
CA GLN A 19 -13.83 27.95 7.07
C GLN A 19 -13.92 27.44 5.63
N LEU A 20 -14.08 26.13 5.44
CA LEU A 20 -14.80 25.60 4.29
C LEU A 20 -16.29 25.55 4.64
N GLN A 21 -17.01 26.62 4.30
CA GLN A 21 -18.48 26.60 4.24
C GLN A 21 -18.91 25.56 3.19
N LEU A 22 -19.65 24.55 3.69
CA LEU A 22 -20.26 23.47 2.90
C LEU A 22 -21.42 24.02 2.06
N ASN A 23 -21.16 24.67 0.93
CA ASN A 23 -22.18 24.95 -0.07
C ASN A 23 -21.58 24.74 -1.46
N GLY A 24 -21.68 23.51 -1.96
CA GLY A 24 -21.35 23.14 -3.33
C GLY A 24 -21.68 21.67 -3.59
N ARG A 25 -22.62 21.40 -4.48
CA ARG A 25 -22.85 20.03 -5.00
C ARG A 25 -21.54 19.50 -5.59
N PRO A 26 -21.13 18.23 -5.31
CA PRO A 26 -19.95 17.66 -5.93
C PRO A 26 -20.20 17.52 -7.44
N GLN A 27 -19.46 18.25 -8.27
CA GLN A 27 -19.32 17.96 -9.69
C GLN A 27 -18.17 16.99 -9.85
N GLY A 28 -18.43 15.87 -10.53
CA GLY A 28 -17.38 14.99 -11.04
C GLY A 28 -17.53 13.51 -10.72
N PHE A 29 -18.45 12.80 -11.40
CA PHE A 29 -18.27 11.42 -11.80
C PHE A 29 -18.08 11.44 -13.32
N ALA A 30 -16.87 11.21 -13.82
CA ALA A 30 -16.66 10.88 -15.21
C ALA A 30 -16.22 9.40 -15.30
N PRO A 31 -16.76 8.61 -16.23
CA PRO A 31 -17.66 8.96 -17.32
C PRO A 31 -19.14 8.90 -16.90
N THR A 32 -19.91 9.80 -17.46
CA THR A 32 -21.37 9.88 -17.36
C THR A 32 -22.00 8.55 -17.73
N PHE A 33 -22.65 7.92 -16.75
CA PHE A 33 -23.69 6.96 -17.08
C PHE A 33 -24.93 7.79 -17.44
N ASP A 34 -25.32 7.76 -18.72
CA ASP A 34 -26.58 8.33 -19.18
C ASP A 34 -27.72 7.56 -18.54
N CYS A 35 -28.20 8.02 -17.40
CA CYS A 35 -29.44 7.57 -16.83
C CYS A 35 -30.56 8.40 -17.46
N GLU A 36 -31.17 7.89 -18.53
CA GLU A 36 -32.41 8.45 -19.05
C GLU A 36 -33.50 8.27 -18.00
N ILE A 37 -33.73 9.31 -17.21
CA ILE A 37 -34.94 9.40 -16.37
C ILE A 37 -36.07 9.69 -17.32
N GLY A 38 -36.89 8.67 -17.61
CA GLY A 38 -38.15 8.86 -18.29
C GLY A 38 -39.01 9.87 -17.52
N ASN A 39 -39.14 11.06 -18.09
CA ASN A 39 -40.02 12.13 -17.59
C ASN A 39 -41.49 11.75 -17.75
N GLU A 40 -42.01 10.81 -16.94
CA GLU A 40 -43.43 10.68 -16.68
C GLU A 40 -43.66 9.89 -15.39
N VAL A 41 -43.72 10.59 -14.27
CA VAL A 41 -44.37 10.05 -13.07
C VAL A 41 -45.38 11.06 -12.56
N ASN A 42 -46.64 10.76 -12.83
CA ASN A 42 -47.80 11.44 -12.31
C ASN A 42 -47.65 11.77 -10.81
N GLY A 43 -47.64 13.03 -10.45
CA GLY A 43 -48.17 13.72 -9.27
C GLY A 43 -48.07 13.09 -7.88
N ARG A 44 -47.22 12.07 -7.62
CA ARG A 44 -46.95 11.54 -6.27
C ARG A 44 -45.64 12.17 -5.70
N PRO A 45 -45.63 12.50 -4.42
CA PRO A 45 -44.40 13.06 -3.81
C PRO A 45 -43.23 12.07 -3.99
N GLN A 46 -42.15 12.53 -4.59
CA GLN A 46 -40.91 11.75 -4.80
C GLN A 46 -40.42 11.05 -3.51
N GLY A 47 -40.59 11.68 -2.34
CA GLY A 47 -40.24 11.12 -1.04
C GLY A 47 -40.93 9.82 -0.67
N SER A 48 -42.18 9.56 -1.15
CA SER A 48 -42.89 8.32 -0.82
C SER A 48 -42.39 7.08 -1.62
N LEU A 49 -41.83 7.29 -2.81
CA LEU A 49 -41.23 6.24 -3.64
C LEU A 49 -39.86 5.84 -3.09
N LEU A 50 -39.00 6.80 -2.78
CA LEU A 50 -37.67 6.55 -2.20
C LEU A 50 -37.77 5.85 -0.85
N GLN A 51 -38.73 6.20 -0.02
CA GLN A 51 -38.97 5.53 1.26
C GLN A 51 -39.41 4.07 1.08
N LYS A 52 -40.27 3.77 0.09
CA LYS A 52 -40.69 2.41 -0.24
C LYS A 52 -39.55 1.56 -0.81
N GLU A 53 -38.71 2.15 -1.66
CA GLU A 53 -37.53 1.45 -2.21
C GLU A 53 -36.50 1.14 -1.14
N GLY A 54 -36.21 2.08 -0.24
CA GLY A 54 -35.38 1.83 0.94
C GLY A 54 -35.90 0.71 1.82
N GLN A 55 -37.22 0.65 2.07
CA GLN A 55 -37.82 -0.43 2.84
C GLN A 55 -37.71 -1.79 2.11
N ARG A 56 -37.96 -1.84 0.81
CA ARG A 56 -37.79 -3.07 0.00
C ARG A 56 -36.36 -3.57 -0.01
N LEU A 57 -35.36 -2.65 -0.06
CA LEU A 57 -33.95 -3.00 0.03
C LEU A 57 -33.64 -3.65 1.38
N ASN A 58 -34.09 -3.05 2.49
CA ASN A 58 -33.90 -3.56 3.84
C ASN A 58 -34.51 -4.97 4.01
N GLU A 59 -35.78 -5.17 3.58
CA GLU A 59 -36.43 -6.47 3.62
C GLU A 59 -35.69 -7.53 2.78
N SER A 60 -35.14 -7.14 1.63
CA SER A 60 -34.38 -8.03 0.76
C SER A 60 -33.03 -8.43 1.41
N ILE A 61 -32.34 -7.49 2.04
CA ILE A 61 -31.08 -7.77 2.77
C ILE A 61 -31.38 -8.68 3.96
N ASP A 62 -32.39 -8.39 4.77
CA ASP A 62 -32.79 -9.23 5.92
C ASP A 62 -33.17 -10.64 5.51
N SER A 63 -33.88 -10.76 4.39
CA SER A 63 -34.22 -12.07 3.82
C SER A 63 -32.96 -12.84 3.39
N LEU A 64 -32.01 -12.16 2.73
CA LEU A 64 -30.74 -12.76 2.32
C LEU A 64 -29.91 -13.22 3.53
N ILE A 65 -29.87 -12.44 4.61
CA ILE A 65 -29.19 -12.80 5.86
C ILE A 65 -29.81 -14.06 6.45
N ARG A 66 -31.15 -14.11 6.57
CA ARG A 66 -31.90 -15.26 7.15
C ARG A 66 -31.65 -16.57 6.42
N VAL A 67 -31.54 -16.54 5.09
CA VAL A 67 -31.34 -17.76 4.29
C VAL A 67 -29.88 -18.17 4.14
N THR A 68 -28.96 -17.33 4.56
CA THR A 68 -27.53 -17.58 4.40
C THR A 68 -26.99 -18.41 5.56
N SER A 69 -26.78 -19.71 5.32
CA SER A 69 -26.48 -20.71 6.35
C SER A 69 -25.21 -20.46 7.16
N PHE A 70 -24.12 -19.98 6.53
CA PHE A 70 -22.84 -19.77 7.24
C PHE A 70 -22.95 -18.63 8.27
N LEU A 71 -23.87 -17.67 8.10
CA LEU A 71 -24.07 -16.57 9.06
C LEU A 71 -24.65 -17.03 10.41
N ARG A 72 -25.05 -18.31 10.54
CA ARG A 72 -25.48 -18.88 11.83
C ARG A 72 -24.31 -19.10 12.80
N THR A 73 -23.10 -19.24 12.28
CA THR A 73 -21.86 -19.53 13.06
C THR A 73 -20.77 -18.49 12.87
N SER A 74 -21.06 -17.45 12.11
CA SER A 74 -20.13 -16.35 11.85
C SER A 74 -20.78 -15.00 12.15
N GLU A 75 -19.99 -13.94 12.19
CA GLU A 75 -20.49 -12.60 12.46
C GLU A 75 -20.56 -11.75 11.20
N LEU A 76 -21.57 -10.89 11.15
CA LEU A 76 -21.80 -9.90 10.11
C LEU A 76 -21.91 -8.51 10.74
N GLY A 77 -21.11 -7.57 10.25
CA GLY A 77 -21.28 -6.13 10.43
C GLY A 77 -21.58 -5.49 9.08
N MET A 78 -22.59 -4.64 9.01
CA MET A 78 -23.01 -4.04 7.75
C MET A 78 -23.61 -2.66 7.94
N ALA A 79 -23.30 -1.74 6.99
CA ALA A 79 -23.91 -0.42 6.88
C ALA A 79 -24.12 -0.07 5.40
N VAL A 80 -25.22 0.60 5.09
CA VAL A 80 -25.52 1.15 3.75
C VAL A 80 -26.02 2.58 3.92
N TYR A 81 -25.44 3.50 3.18
CA TYR A 81 -25.72 4.93 3.24
C TYR A 81 -26.00 5.48 1.83
N ASP A 82 -27.04 6.25 1.70
CA ASP A 82 -27.39 6.98 0.49
C ASP A 82 -26.66 8.33 0.51
N LEU A 83 -25.70 8.50 -0.40
CA LEU A 83 -24.87 9.71 -0.49
C LEU A 83 -25.65 10.91 -1.04
N ASP A 84 -26.66 10.69 -1.87
CA ASP A 84 -27.45 11.72 -2.51
C ASP A 84 -28.58 12.22 -1.60
N GLU A 85 -29.22 11.30 -0.82
CA GLU A 85 -30.20 11.64 0.22
C GLU A 85 -29.56 12.07 1.55
N GLY A 86 -28.30 11.76 1.75
CA GLY A 86 -27.60 12.07 3.01
C GLY A 86 -28.12 11.28 4.22
N ARG A 87 -28.61 10.04 4.02
CA ARG A 87 -29.21 9.25 5.09
C ARG A 87 -28.77 7.79 5.10
N MET A 88 -28.80 7.19 6.29
CA MET A 88 -28.55 5.77 6.47
C MET A 88 -29.75 4.97 6.00
N LEU A 89 -29.53 3.99 5.12
CA LEU A 89 -30.55 3.07 4.63
C LEU A 89 -30.62 1.79 5.46
N TYR A 90 -29.48 1.19 5.82
CA TYR A 90 -29.40 -0.09 6.51
C TYR A 90 -28.29 -0.15 7.54
N ARG A 91 -28.54 -0.82 8.65
CA ARG A 91 -27.55 -1.14 9.69
C ARG A 91 -27.75 -2.54 10.24
N HIS A 92 -26.67 -3.28 10.38
CA HIS A 92 -26.63 -4.57 11.07
C HIS A 92 -25.32 -4.68 11.84
N ASN A 93 -25.36 -4.74 13.16
CA ASN A 93 -24.17 -4.72 14.03
C ASN A 93 -23.15 -3.62 13.67
N SER A 94 -23.62 -2.47 13.19
CA SER A 94 -22.77 -1.46 12.56
C SER A 94 -21.85 -0.74 13.53
N GLN A 95 -22.13 -0.84 14.84
CA GLN A 95 -21.30 -0.24 15.92
C GLN A 95 -20.35 -1.25 16.55
N LYS A 96 -20.48 -2.56 16.28
CA LYS A 96 -19.54 -3.56 16.77
C LYS A 96 -18.19 -3.44 16.10
N LEU A 97 -17.13 -3.82 16.81
CA LEU A 97 -15.77 -3.83 16.30
C LEU A 97 -15.50 -5.12 15.52
N PHE A 98 -14.89 -4.96 14.36
CA PHE A 98 -14.48 -6.02 13.44
C PHE A 98 -13.06 -5.80 12.95
N ARG A 99 -12.36 -6.87 12.62
CA ARG A 99 -11.10 -6.78 11.88
C ARG A 99 -11.39 -6.35 10.44
N PRO A 100 -10.87 -5.21 9.99
CA PRO A 100 -11.17 -4.70 8.64
C PRO A 100 -10.47 -5.49 7.53
N ALA A 101 -9.39 -6.21 7.83
CA ALA A 101 -8.46 -6.71 6.83
C ALA A 101 -8.11 -5.57 5.84
N SER A 102 -7.83 -5.86 4.57
CA SER A 102 -7.40 -4.83 3.62
C SER A 102 -8.43 -3.76 3.26
N THR A 103 -9.67 -3.76 3.83
CA THR A 103 -10.53 -2.57 3.74
C THR A 103 -9.99 -1.42 4.60
N GLN A 104 -9.09 -1.69 5.56
CA GLN A 104 -8.31 -0.67 6.29
C GLN A 104 -7.64 0.33 5.36
N LYS A 105 -7.20 -0.11 4.18
CA LYS A 105 -6.57 0.74 3.16
C LYS A 105 -7.45 1.91 2.69
N ILE A 106 -8.76 1.85 2.89
CA ILE A 106 -9.67 2.99 2.65
C ILE A 106 -9.35 4.12 3.64
N ILE A 107 -9.25 3.79 4.93
CA ILE A 107 -8.89 4.75 5.98
C ILE A 107 -7.52 5.36 5.68
N THR A 108 -6.54 4.50 5.39
CA THR A 108 -5.17 4.91 5.07
C THR A 108 -5.12 5.84 3.86
N ALA A 109 -5.75 5.46 2.74
CA ALA A 109 -5.72 6.23 1.50
C ALA A 109 -6.43 7.59 1.63
N VAL A 110 -7.61 7.62 2.27
CA VAL A 110 -8.37 8.88 2.49
C VAL A 110 -7.61 9.80 3.41
N THR A 111 -6.99 9.28 4.48
CA THR A 111 -6.20 10.09 5.41
C THR A 111 -4.92 10.60 4.74
N ALA A 112 -4.18 9.73 4.03
CA ALA A 112 -2.94 10.12 3.36
C ALA A 112 -3.20 11.20 2.29
N LEU A 113 -4.24 11.03 1.46
CA LEU A 113 -4.62 12.02 0.46
C LEU A 113 -4.99 13.38 1.10
N SER A 114 -5.59 13.35 2.30
CA SER A 114 -5.97 14.58 3.02
C SER A 114 -4.79 15.25 3.72
N LEU A 115 -3.85 14.50 4.29
CA LEU A 115 -2.72 15.02 5.08
C LEU A 115 -1.50 15.35 4.22
N LEU A 116 -1.14 14.46 3.28
CA LEU A 116 0.03 14.64 2.42
C LEU A 116 -0.30 15.48 1.18
N GLY A 117 -1.55 15.43 0.72
CA GLY A 117 -1.97 16.10 -0.52
C GLY A 117 -1.76 15.23 -1.76
N LYS A 118 -2.51 15.54 -2.83
CA LYS A 118 -2.48 14.76 -4.08
C LYS A 118 -1.16 14.86 -4.86
N ASP A 119 -0.42 15.94 -4.64
CA ASP A 119 0.83 16.26 -5.34
C ASP A 119 2.08 15.83 -4.52
N TYR A 120 1.88 15.02 -3.47
CA TYR A 120 2.99 14.46 -2.69
C TYR A 120 3.78 13.45 -3.51
N GLU A 121 5.10 13.55 -3.43
CA GLU A 121 6.06 12.64 -4.07
C GLU A 121 6.93 11.92 -3.03
N TYR A 122 7.05 10.61 -3.16
CA TYR A 122 8.09 9.82 -2.52
C TYR A 122 9.41 10.08 -3.26
N ARG A 123 10.51 10.28 -2.55
CA ARG A 123 11.79 10.64 -3.18
C ARG A 123 12.91 9.75 -2.66
N THR A 124 13.61 9.09 -3.58
CA THR A 124 14.87 8.40 -3.31
C THR A 124 15.98 9.18 -4.00
N SER A 125 16.95 9.67 -3.22
CA SER A 125 17.96 10.63 -3.69
C SER A 125 19.36 10.04 -3.59
N LEU A 126 20.19 10.26 -4.61
CA LEU A 126 21.58 9.88 -4.65
C LEU A 126 22.47 11.12 -4.58
N PHE A 127 23.41 11.12 -3.66
CA PHE A 127 24.36 12.19 -3.43
C PHE A 127 25.79 11.69 -3.62
N LEU A 128 26.64 12.53 -4.14
CA LEU A 128 28.09 12.34 -4.19
C LEU A 128 28.76 13.30 -3.20
N TYR A 129 29.40 12.76 -2.20
CA TYR A 129 30.14 13.54 -1.20
C TYR A 129 31.64 13.48 -1.47
N GLY A 130 32.27 14.63 -1.67
CA GLY A 130 33.71 14.76 -1.91
C GLY A 130 34.03 15.42 -3.24
N GLU A 131 35.30 15.30 -3.68
CA GLU A 131 35.81 15.92 -4.89
C GLU A 131 35.99 14.88 -6.01
N ILE A 132 35.62 15.25 -7.23
CA ILE A 132 35.90 14.44 -8.42
C ILE A 132 37.16 14.97 -9.07
N SER A 133 38.22 14.14 -9.10
CA SER A 133 39.47 14.43 -9.77
C SER A 133 39.79 13.37 -10.81
N GLY A 134 39.84 13.78 -12.07
CA GLY A 134 39.94 12.84 -13.19
C GLY A 134 38.71 11.92 -13.28
N ASP A 135 38.94 10.63 -13.11
CA ASP A 135 37.88 9.60 -13.08
C ASP A 135 37.63 9.03 -11.67
N THR A 136 38.09 9.70 -10.64
CA THR A 136 38.02 9.26 -9.25
C THR A 136 37.19 10.20 -8.40
N LEU A 137 36.19 9.66 -7.69
CA LEU A 137 35.50 10.33 -6.58
C LEU A 137 36.28 10.09 -5.29
N HIS A 138 36.91 11.15 -4.78
CA HIS A 138 37.60 11.16 -3.47
C HIS A 138 36.56 11.43 -2.37
N GLY A 139 35.73 10.44 -2.09
CA GLY A 139 34.59 10.58 -1.17
C GLY A 139 33.63 9.43 -1.24
N ASP A 140 32.43 9.63 -0.69
CA ASP A 140 31.39 8.62 -0.52
C ASP A 140 30.23 8.83 -1.52
N ILE A 141 29.53 7.75 -1.83
CA ILE A 141 28.20 7.78 -2.47
C ILE A 141 27.15 7.53 -1.40
N CYS A 142 26.17 8.41 -1.27
CA CYS A 142 25.07 8.25 -0.32
C CYS A 142 23.73 8.16 -1.04
N VAL A 143 22.87 7.23 -0.60
CA VAL A 143 21.49 7.15 -1.07
C VAL A 143 20.56 7.36 0.12
N THR A 144 19.72 8.40 0.05
CA THR A 144 18.71 8.70 1.05
C THR A 144 17.38 8.11 0.64
N GLY A 145 16.78 7.30 1.51
CA GLY A 145 15.51 6.64 1.27
C GLY A 145 14.30 7.46 1.70
N GLY A 146 13.29 7.55 0.83
CA GLY A 146 12.03 8.27 1.08
C GLY A 146 10.82 7.37 1.28
N LEU A 147 11.00 6.10 1.67
CA LEU A 147 9.91 5.13 1.81
C LEU A 147 9.16 4.84 0.49
N ASP A 148 9.81 5.00 -0.67
CA ASP A 148 9.21 4.73 -1.97
C ASP A 148 8.96 3.22 -2.17
N PRO A 149 7.68 2.75 -2.19
CA PRO A 149 7.35 1.33 -2.36
C PRO A 149 7.38 0.89 -3.83
N LEU A 150 7.58 1.82 -4.76
CA LEU A 150 7.55 1.57 -6.20
C LEU A 150 8.92 1.69 -6.86
N PHE A 151 9.98 2.07 -6.13
CA PHE A 151 11.34 2.15 -6.64
C PHE A 151 11.77 0.82 -7.26
N THR A 152 12.16 0.84 -8.53
CA THR A 152 12.42 -0.35 -9.35
C THR A 152 13.90 -0.59 -9.62
N ASP A 153 14.19 -1.76 -10.19
CA ASP A 153 15.51 -2.10 -10.73
C ASP A 153 15.95 -1.17 -11.88
N GLU A 154 15.01 -0.63 -12.64
CA GLU A 154 15.26 0.35 -13.71
C GLU A 154 15.59 1.73 -13.14
N ASP A 155 14.90 2.15 -12.08
CA ASP A 155 15.23 3.39 -11.37
C ASP A 155 16.65 3.32 -10.79
N MET A 156 17.05 2.15 -10.27
CA MET A 156 18.43 1.94 -9.79
C MET A 156 19.45 2.04 -10.94
N ASN A 157 19.11 1.63 -12.16
CA ASN A 157 20.00 1.82 -13.30
C ASN A 157 20.22 3.30 -13.61
N THR A 158 19.21 4.17 -13.43
CA THR A 158 19.39 5.62 -13.64
C THR A 158 20.44 6.22 -12.69
N PHE A 159 20.54 5.71 -11.46
CA PHE A 159 21.59 6.12 -10.52
C PHE A 159 22.98 5.71 -11.02
N VAL A 160 23.12 4.47 -11.49
CA VAL A 160 24.39 3.98 -12.02
C VAL A 160 24.79 4.75 -13.27
N GLU A 161 23.85 4.99 -14.21
CA GLU A 161 24.08 5.78 -15.41
C GLU A 161 24.54 7.22 -15.10
N ALA A 162 23.93 7.85 -14.12
CA ALA A 162 24.29 9.21 -13.72
C ALA A 162 25.73 9.29 -13.19
N ILE A 163 26.17 8.30 -12.41
CA ILE A 163 27.56 8.21 -11.92
C ILE A 163 28.51 7.99 -13.10
N CYS A 164 28.18 7.06 -14.02
CA CYS A 164 28.97 6.82 -15.24
C CYS A 164 29.07 8.06 -16.13
N ASN A 165 27.99 8.81 -16.29
CA ASN A 165 27.95 10.03 -17.11
C ASN A 165 28.81 11.17 -16.55
N LYS A 166 29.06 11.16 -15.22
CA LYS A 166 30.05 12.06 -14.59
C LYS A 166 31.51 11.62 -14.83
N GLY A 167 31.73 10.50 -15.51
CA GLY A 167 33.05 9.95 -15.80
C GLY A 167 33.69 9.21 -14.64
N ILE A 168 32.97 8.97 -13.54
CA ILE A 168 33.50 8.32 -12.34
C ILE A 168 33.70 6.83 -12.61
N ARG A 169 34.92 6.35 -12.45
CA ARG A 169 35.32 4.94 -12.51
C ARG A 169 35.84 4.40 -11.17
N TYR A 170 36.35 5.27 -10.33
CA TYR A 170 36.87 4.88 -9.02
C TYR A 170 36.19 5.68 -7.92
N VAL A 171 35.90 5.02 -6.79
CA VAL A 171 35.37 5.62 -5.57
C VAL A 171 36.27 5.25 -4.42
N ASP A 172 36.91 6.24 -3.78
CA ASP A 172 37.84 6.01 -2.66
C ASP A 172 37.10 5.71 -1.34
N GLY A 173 35.90 6.24 -1.20
CA GLY A 173 35.06 6.04 -0.04
C GLY A 173 34.16 4.80 -0.12
N GLY A 174 33.01 4.86 0.57
CA GLY A 174 32.01 3.79 0.65
C GLY A 174 30.69 4.13 -0.02
N LEU A 175 29.77 3.16 0.03
CA LEU A 175 28.36 3.33 -0.32
C LEU A 175 27.53 3.38 0.97
N ILE A 176 26.80 4.46 1.18
CA ILE A 176 26.04 4.75 2.39
C ILE A 176 24.56 4.78 2.04
N GLY A 177 23.72 4.07 2.80
CA GLY A 177 22.26 4.18 2.75
C GLY A 177 21.75 4.95 3.96
N ASP A 178 21.12 6.09 3.74
CA ASP A 178 20.48 6.85 4.81
C ASP A 178 19.01 6.42 4.95
N VAL A 179 18.68 5.76 6.07
CA VAL A 179 17.36 5.29 6.43
C VAL A 179 16.83 5.99 7.69
N SER A 180 17.40 7.13 8.06
CA SER A 180 17.06 7.89 9.27
C SER A 180 15.63 8.45 9.26
N LEU A 181 14.95 8.45 8.12
CA LEU A 181 13.55 8.84 8.01
C LEU A 181 12.62 7.97 8.87
N MET A 182 12.98 6.71 9.12
CA MET A 182 12.15 5.76 9.87
C MET A 182 12.95 5.10 10.99
N ASP A 183 12.26 4.69 12.06
CA ASP A 183 12.85 3.84 13.09
C ASP A 183 13.24 2.46 12.50
N SER A 184 14.02 1.67 13.27
CA SER A 184 14.51 0.37 12.83
C SER A 184 13.49 -0.77 13.04
N ILE A 185 12.17 -0.47 13.05
CA ILE A 185 11.10 -1.45 13.21
C ILE A 185 10.48 -1.75 11.85
N TYR A 186 10.86 -2.88 11.26
CA TYR A 186 10.47 -3.28 9.91
C TYR A 186 9.04 -3.80 9.78
N TRP A 187 8.34 -4.06 10.90
CA TRP A 187 7.04 -4.73 10.92
C TRP A 187 6.00 -3.95 11.70
N GLY A 188 4.77 -4.02 11.22
CA GLY A 188 3.61 -3.57 11.98
C GLY A 188 3.33 -4.44 13.20
N SER A 189 2.76 -3.83 14.24
CA SER A 189 2.39 -4.55 15.47
C SER A 189 1.38 -5.65 15.19
N GLY A 190 1.63 -6.86 15.72
CA GLY A 190 0.74 -8.01 15.62
C GLY A 190 0.80 -8.75 14.27
N TRP A 191 1.75 -8.43 13.38
CA TRP A 191 1.96 -9.21 12.16
C TRP A 191 2.39 -10.63 12.49
N SER A 192 1.84 -11.60 11.78
CA SER A 192 2.05 -13.03 12.06
C SER A 192 3.44 -13.46 11.58
N TRP A 193 4.20 -14.14 12.44
CA TRP A 193 5.55 -14.59 12.11
C TRP A 193 5.57 -15.59 10.95
N ASP A 194 4.51 -16.41 10.82
CA ASP A 194 4.38 -17.46 9.82
C ASP A 194 3.92 -16.96 8.44
N ASP A 195 3.58 -15.69 8.31
CA ASP A 195 3.35 -15.03 7.02
C ASP A 195 4.67 -14.70 6.30
N ALA A 196 5.80 -14.63 7.01
CA ALA A 196 7.11 -14.54 6.39
C ALA A 196 7.52 -15.90 5.77
N PRO A 197 8.22 -15.93 4.64
CA PRO A 197 8.78 -14.84 3.86
C PRO A 197 7.86 -14.32 2.72
N GLY A 198 6.55 -14.36 2.90
CA GLY A 198 5.60 -13.91 1.89
C GLY A 198 5.79 -12.44 1.52
N TYR A 199 5.75 -12.13 0.23
CA TYR A 199 5.92 -10.75 -0.27
C TYR A 199 4.85 -9.77 0.25
N TYR A 200 3.70 -10.29 0.68
CA TYR A 200 2.60 -9.50 1.24
C TYR A 200 2.84 -9.07 2.71
N GLN A 201 3.88 -9.62 3.35
CA GLN A 201 4.41 -9.15 4.63
C GLN A 201 5.80 -8.55 4.39
N PRO A 202 5.86 -7.29 3.92
CA PRO A 202 7.12 -6.65 3.56
C PRO A 202 7.96 -6.30 4.80
N TYR A 203 9.26 -6.18 4.59
CA TYR A 203 10.17 -5.52 5.55
C TYR A 203 10.25 -4.05 5.18
N VAL A 204 9.51 -3.20 5.90
CA VAL A 204 9.40 -1.77 5.58
C VAL A 204 10.67 -1.04 5.99
N SER A 205 11.26 -0.32 5.05
CA SER A 205 12.47 0.48 5.27
C SER A 205 12.40 1.70 4.33
N PRO A 206 13.05 2.83 4.65
CA PRO A 206 13.16 3.94 3.72
C PRO A 206 13.80 3.60 2.38
N LEU A 207 14.71 2.61 2.34
CA LEU A 207 15.32 2.09 1.11
C LEU A 207 14.78 0.69 0.79
N MET A 208 14.00 0.59 -0.28
CA MET A 208 13.41 -0.68 -0.75
C MET A 208 13.55 -0.77 -2.27
N LEU A 209 13.99 -1.94 -2.75
CA LEU A 209 14.08 -2.24 -4.18
C LEU A 209 12.97 -3.22 -4.56
N ASN A 210 12.19 -2.89 -5.61
CA ASN A 210 11.07 -3.72 -6.09
C ASN A 210 10.10 -4.14 -4.97
N GLY A 211 9.83 -3.25 -4.01
CA GLY A 211 8.96 -3.55 -2.88
C GLY A 211 9.58 -4.49 -1.82
N GLY A 212 10.92 -4.60 -1.77
CA GLY A 212 11.64 -5.43 -0.79
C GLY A 212 11.53 -6.93 -1.06
N TYR A 213 11.23 -7.36 -2.29
CA TYR A 213 11.12 -8.77 -2.68
C TYR A 213 11.85 -9.08 -3.99
N VAL A 214 12.06 -10.35 -4.22
CA VAL A 214 12.54 -10.89 -5.50
C VAL A 214 11.45 -11.71 -6.20
N ASP A 215 11.38 -11.60 -7.52
CA ASP A 215 10.57 -12.46 -8.38
C ASP A 215 11.36 -13.72 -8.73
N ILE A 216 10.75 -14.89 -8.53
CA ILE A 216 11.38 -16.19 -8.76
C ILE A 216 10.58 -16.96 -9.80
N ALA A 217 11.25 -17.40 -10.86
CA ALA A 217 10.70 -18.30 -11.86
C ALA A 217 11.45 -19.63 -11.83
N VAL A 218 10.74 -20.72 -11.53
CA VAL A 218 11.23 -22.09 -11.61
C VAL A 218 10.74 -22.71 -12.92
N ILE A 219 11.66 -22.93 -13.86
CA ILE A 219 11.36 -23.35 -15.23
C ILE A 219 11.80 -24.80 -15.40
N PRO A 220 10.89 -25.75 -15.71
CA PRO A 220 11.22 -27.15 -15.88
C PRO A 220 12.32 -27.36 -16.95
N SER A 221 13.14 -28.37 -16.72
CA SER A 221 14.15 -28.90 -17.64
C SER A 221 13.75 -30.29 -18.10
N SER A 222 14.69 -31.10 -18.59
CA SER A 222 14.43 -32.47 -18.92
C SER A 222 14.06 -33.32 -17.67
N LYS A 223 13.32 -34.40 -17.88
CA LYS A 223 12.84 -35.28 -16.78
C LYS A 223 14.01 -35.72 -15.90
N GLY A 224 13.87 -35.57 -14.60
CA GLY A 224 14.86 -35.90 -13.60
C GLY A 224 16.03 -34.91 -13.47
N ALA A 225 16.13 -33.92 -14.35
CA ALA A 225 17.13 -32.86 -14.23
C ALA A 225 16.64 -31.72 -13.32
N ARG A 226 17.56 -30.93 -12.77
CA ARG A 226 17.22 -29.72 -12.00
C ARG A 226 16.55 -28.67 -12.89
N PRO A 227 15.43 -28.05 -12.47
CA PRO A 227 14.83 -26.95 -13.19
C PRO A 227 15.77 -25.74 -13.21
N LYS A 228 15.62 -24.86 -14.20
CA LYS A 228 16.29 -23.55 -14.19
C LYS A 228 15.56 -22.62 -13.22
N VAL A 229 16.29 -22.04 -12.28
CA VAL A 229 15.76 -21.01 -11.37
C VAL A 229 16.28 -19.66 -11.83
N ARG A 230 15.36 -18.70 -12.05
CA ARG A 230 15.67 -17.30 -12.34
C ARG A 230 15.15 -16.46 -11.20
N VAL A 231 16.00 -15.58 -10.67
CA VAL A 231 15.64 -14.61 -9.62
C VAL A 231 15.90 -13.21 -10.15
N THR A 232 14.96 -12.29 -9.93
CA THR A 232 15.03 -10.91 -10.40
C THR A 232 14.61 -9.95 -9.26
N PRO A 233 15.36 -8.86 -9.01
CA PRO A 233 16.59 -8.44 -9.68
C PRO A 233 17.76 -9.37 -9.37
N VAL A 234 18.79 -9.36 -10.23
CA VAL A 234 20.04 -10.09 -9.99
C VAL A 234 20.88 -9.32 -8.97
N SER A 235 21.34 -10.03 -7.95
CA SER A 235 22.14 -9.45 -6.86
C SER A 235 23.03 -10.55 -6.26
N ASP A 236 24.11 -10.14 -5.63
CA ASP A 236 24.97 -11.01 -4.82
C ASP A 236 24.51 -11.15 -3.35
N TYR A 237 23.39 -10.47 -3.00
CA TYR A 237 22.84 -10.44 -1.64
C TYR A 237 22.09 -11.72 -1.24
N TYR A 238 21.74 -12.56 -2.18
CA TYR A 238 21.07 -13.85 -1.94
C TYR A 238 21.77 -14.99 -2.67
N THR A 239 21.56 -16.19 -2.19
CA THR A 239 22.02 -17.43 -2.85
C THR A 239 20.82 -18.31 -3.19
N VAL A 240 21.00 -19.27 -4.13
CA VAL A 240 19.94 -20.20 -4.54
C VAL A 240 20.41 -21.63 -4.35
N ASP A 241 19.75 -22.35 -3.44
CA ASP A 241 19.92 -23.80 -3.25
C ASP A 241 18.77 -24.54 -3.96
N ASN A 242 19.06 -25.02 -5.15
CA ASN A 242 18.07 -25.72 -5.99
C ASN A 242 18.16 -27.24 -5.83
N LYS A 243 17.26 -27.80 -5.02
CA LYS A 243 17.08 -29.25 -4.77
C LYS A 243 15.93 -29.86 -5.56
N ALA A 244 15.15 -29.04 -6.32
CA ALA A 244 14.03 -29.53 -7.10
C ALA A 244 14.46 -30.39 -8.29
N LEU A 245 13.55 -31.27 -8.74
CA LEU A 245 13.72 -32.02 -9.98
C LEU A 245 12.54 -31.78 -10.92
N SER A 246 12.80 -31.83 -12.21
CA SER A 246 11.78 -31.67 -13.23
C SER A 246 11.06 -32.98 -13.51
N MET A 247 9.73 -32.94 -13.65
CA MET A 247 8.89 -34.07 -14.05
C MET A 247 9.11 -35.34 -13.19
N THR A 248 9.25 -35.14 -11.87
CA THR A 248 9.48 -36.20 -10.88
C THR A 248 8.37 -36.18 -9.82
N PRO A 249 7.15 -36.67 -10.12
CA PRO A 249 5.95 -36.51 -9.29
C PRO A 249 6.07 -37.01 -7.85
N SER A 250 6.94 -37.97 -7.59
CA SER A 250 7.18 -38.53 -6.24
C SER A 250 7.70 -37.51 -5.22
N LEU A 251 8.21 -36.35 -5.68
CA LEU A 251 8.71 -35.27 -4.81
C LEU A 251 7.64 -34.28 -4.36
N GLY A 252 6.37 -34.49 -4.73
CA GLY A 252 5.30 -33.54 -4.43
C GLY A 252 5.34 -32.31 -5.31
N ASN A 253 4.68 -31.25 -4.90
CA ASN A 253 4.68 -29.96 -5.63
C ASN A 253 6.00 -29.21 -5.46
N VAL A 254 6.30 -28.30 -6.40
CA VAL A 254 7.40 -27.36 -6.24
C VAL A 254 7.11 -26.39 -5.10
N GLU A 255 8.08 -26.23 -4.23
CA GLU A 255 8.06 -25.28 -3.11
C GLU A 255 9.28 -24.38 -3.18
N VAL A 256 9.07 -23.10 -2.91
CA VAL A 256 10.12 -22.07 -2.89
C VAL A 256 9.99 -21.30 -1.59
N SER A 257 11.08 -21.24 -0.84
CA SER A 257 11.16 -20.49 0.42
C SER A 257 12.57 -19.94 0.61
N ARG A 258 12.82 -19.26 1.71
CA ARG A 258 14.17 -18.87 2.14
C ARG A 258 14.38 -19.17 3.61
N ASN A 259 15.63 -19.14 4.08
CA ASN A 259 15.99 -19.38 5.48
C ASN A 259 15.63 -18.18 6.41
N TRP A 260 14.38 -17.70 6.32
CA TRP A 260 13.88 -16.49 6.98
C TRP A 260 13.91 -16.57 8.50
N MET A 261 13.68 -17.73 9.10
CA MET A 261 13.69 -17.91 10.56
C MET A 261 15.02 -17.54 11.22
N TYR A 262 16.10 -17.61 10.48
CA TYR A 262 17.47 -17.28 10.94
C TYR A 262 17.99 -15.99 10.30
N GLY A 263 17.12 -15.19 9.69
CA GLY A 263 17.51 -13.95 9.00
C GLY A 263 18.27 -14.17 7.69
N GLY A 264 18.35 -15.41 7.20
CA GLY A 264 19.08 -15.74 5.98
C GLY A 264 18.33 -15.41 4.70
N ASN A 265 19.08 -15.14 3.62
CA ASN A 265 18.57 -14.89 2.27
C ASN A 265 18.94 -16.03 1.28
N GLU A 266 19.24 -17.23 1.78
CA GLU A 266 19.35 -18.40 0.93
C GLU A 266 17.97 -18.83 0.46
N ILE A 267 17.73 -18.77 -0.83
CA ILE A 267 16.49 -19.21 -1.49
C ILE A 267 16.58 -20.70 -1.74
N VAL A 268 15.67 -21.46 -1.14
CA VAL A 268 15.63 -22.92 -1.25
C VAL A 268 14.47 -23.32 -2.16
N VAL A 269 14.76 -24.09 -3.20
CA VAL A 269 13.77 -24.64 -4.16
C VAL A 269 13.75 -26.15 -4.03
N THR A 270 12.59 -26.72 -3.69
CA THR A 270 12.39 -28.17 -3.52
C THR A 270 11.21 -28.69 -4.32
N GLY A 271 11.02 -30.01 -4.32
CA GLY A 271 9.87 -30.68 -4.93
C GLY A 271 9.99 -30.88 -6.44
N ASN A 272 8.85 -30.96 -7.10
CA ASN A 272 8.74 -31.34 -8.51
C ASN A 272 8.23 -30.21 -9.37
N SER A 273 9.01 -29.79 -10.36
CA SER A 273 8.65 -28.76 -11.34
C SER A 273 8.12 -29.42 -12.62
N ASN A 274 6.80 -29.49 -12.78
CA ASN A 274 6.13 -29.99 -13.98
C ASN A 274 5.83 -28.92 -15.03
N SER A 275 5.60 -27.69 -14.55
CA SER A 275 5.32 -26.48 -15.35
C SER A 275 6.07 -25.31 -14.75
N GLN A 276 6.15 -24.22 -15.46
CA GLN A 276 6.72 -22.99 -14.90
C GLN A 276 5.93 -22.57 -13.65
N TYR A 277 6.67 -22.38 -12.56
CA TYR A 277 6.14 -21.86 -11.30
C TYR A 277 6.75 -20.49 -11.02
N ASN A 278 5.91 -19.52 -10.68
CA ASN A 278 6.36 -18.17 -10.35
C ASN A 278 5.89 -17.81 -8.94
N CYS A 279 6.78 -17.22 -8.16
CA CYS A 279 6.48 -16.72 -6.83
C CYS A 279 7.33 -15.48 -6.51
N LYS A 280 7.04 -14.87 -5.36
CA LYS A 280 7.76 -13.73 -4.81
C LYS A 280 8.14 -14.00 -3.39
N LEU A 281 9.37 -13.69 -3.01
CA LEU A 281 9.87 -13.79 -1.64
C LEU A 281 10.43 -12.45 -1.17
N SER A 282 10.02 -12.02 0.03
CA SER A 282 10.64 -10.87 0.69
C SER A 282 12.10 -11.15 1.04
N ILE A 283 12.95 -10.14 0.96
CA ILE A 283 14.39 -10.18 1.31
C ILE A 283 14.63 -9.30 2.53
N PHE A 284 15.51 -9.71 3.43
CA PHE A 284 15.77 -9.03 4.70
C PHE A 284 17.27 -8.81 4.95
N PRO A 285 17.65 -7.65 5.49
CA PRO A 285 16.88 -6.39 5.55
C PRO A 285 16.82 -5.70 4.17
N SER A 286 15.76 -4.92 3.94
CA SER A 286 15.47 -4.32 2.64
C SER A 286 16.53 -3.34 2.16
N GLU A 287 17.05 -2.49 3.07
CA GLU A 287 18.09 -1.50 2.76
C GLU A 287 19.43 -2.14 2.41
N GLN A 288 19.77 -3.26 3.04
CA GLN A 288 21.01 -3.99 2.70
C GLN A 288 20.86 -4.63 1.31
N PHE A 289 19.70 -5.18 1.00
CA PHE A 289 19.40 -5.70 -0.33
C PHE A 289 19.49 -4.60 -1.40
N PHE A 290 18.95 -3.41 -1.11
CA PHE A 290 19.05 -2.24 -1.98
C PHE A 290 20.52 -1.87 -2.25
N LEU A 291 21.31 -1.64 -1.21
CA LEU A 291 22.70 -1.21 -1.32
C LEU A 291 23.59 -2.26 -1.99
N SER A 292 23.43 -3.54 -1.64
CA SER A 292 24.22 -4.62 -2.25
C SER A 292 23.89 -4.76 -3.73
N THR A 293 22.62 -4.62 -4.12
CA THR A 293 22.23 -4.66 -5.54
C THR A 293 22.77 -3.44 -6.30
N LEU A 294 22.72 -2.26 -5.71
CA LEU A 294 23.29 -1.05 -6.30
C LEU A 294 24.82 -1.19 -6.50
N LEU A 295 25.53 -1.65 -5.48
CA LEU A 295 26.97 -1.91 -5.59
C LEU A 295 27.28 -2.95 -6.68
N TYR A 296 26.50 -4.04 -6.74
CA TYR A 296 26.63 -5.06 -7.77
C TYR A 296 26.49 -4.46 -9.18
N LYS A 297 25.47 -3.62 -9.41
CA LYS A 297 25.25 -2.94 -10.70
C LYS A 297 26.37 -1.94 -11.05
N MET A 298 26.83 -1.18 -10.07
CA MET A 298 27.98 -0.28 -10.24
C MET A 298 29.24 -1.03 -10.71
N ARG A 299 29.53 -2.19 -10.07
CA ARG A 299 30.67 -3.04 -10.48
C ARG A 299 30.51 -3.57 -11.91
N LEU A 300 29.29 -4.01 -12.28
CA LEU A 300 29.01 -4.46 -13.67
C LEU A 300 29.21 -3.32 -14.70
N SER A 301 29.01 -2.08 -14.29
CA SER A 301 29.21 -0.88 -15.13
C SER A 301 30.65 -0.36 -15.09
N GLY A 302 31.55 -1.06 -14.42
CA GLY A 302 32.98 -0.73 -14.36
C GLY A 302 33.35 0.31 -13.31
N ILE A 303 32.47 0.60 -12.35
CA ILE A 303 32.77 1.46 -11.19
C ILE A 303 33.41 0.59 -10.11
N ILE A 304 34.60 0.97 -9.66
CA ILE A 304 35.43 0.23 -8.69
C ILE A 304 35.53 1.01 -7.38
N PHE A 305 35.05 0.42 -6.30
CA PHE A 305 35.24 0.93 -4.95
C PHE A 305 36.60 0.44 -4.40
N ARG A 306 37.46 1.37 -3.97
CA ARG A 306 38.71 1.03 -3.28
C ARG A 306 38.48 0.56 -1.86
N SER A 307 37.39 0.99 -1.25
CA SER A 307 36.92 0.52 0.05
C SER A 307 35.47 0.02 -0.10
N GLU A 308 35.26 -1.29 -0.09
CA GLU A 308 33.90 -1.91 -0.22
C GLU A 308 33.10 -1.81 1.09
N LYS A 309 33.05 -0.62 1.71
CA LYS A 309 32.30 -0.40 2.93
C LYS A 309 30.86 -0.02 2.58
N LEU A 310 29.94 -0.96 2.77
CA LEU A 310 28.51 -0.67 2.83
C LEU A 310 28.18 -0.21 4.25
N ARG A 311 27.53 0.94 4.37
CA ARG A 311 27.07 1.49 5.65
C ARG A 311 25.60 1.84 5.57
N VAL A 312 24.87 1.59 6.65
CA VAL A 312 23.48 2.05 6.80
C VAL A 312 23.47 3.06 7.94
N LYS A 313 23.03 4.28 7.65
CA LYS A 313 22.80 5.33 8.64
C LYS A 313 21.34 5.27 9.09
N SER A 314 21.10 5.05 10.38
CA SER A 314 19.79 5.09 11.04
C SER A 314 19.81 6.09 12.19
N GLU A 315 18.63 6.49 12.72
CA GLU A 315 18.55 7.41 13.87
C GLU A 315 19.41 7.01 15.08
N LYS A 316 19.60 5.71 15.31
CA LYS A 316 20.42 5.20 16.43
C LYS A 316 21.92 5.23 16.19
N LEU A 317 22.34 5.43 14.96
CA LEU A 317 23.72 5.62 14.57
C LEU A 317 23.89 7.09 14.15
N ILE A 318 23.80 8.01 15.11
CA ILE A 318 24.51 9.29 14.99
C ILE A 318 25.99 8.91 15.08
N VAL A 319 26.50 8.34 14.01
CA VAL A 319 27.93 8.33 13.80
C VAL A 319 28.22 9.73 13.27
N ASP A 320 29.03 10.48 13.99
CA ASP A 320 29.56 11.80 13.66
C ASP A 320 30.29 11.89 12.28
N ASP A 321 30.04 10.94 11.38
CA ASP A 321 30.77 10.75 10.13
C ASP A 321 30.15 11.46 8.92
N CYS A 322 28.92 12.02 9.01
CA CYS A 322 28.35 12.85 7.95
C CYS A 322 28.05 14.30 8.40
N GLU A 323 28.19 14.64 9.68
CA GLU A 323 28.14 16.02 10.17
C GLU A 323 29.49 16.74 10.15
N GLY A 324 30.55 16.08 9.69
CA GLY A 324 31.78 16.79 9.35
C GLY A 324 31.54 17.69 8.14
N THR A 325 31.56 18.99 8.31
CA THR A 325 31.59 19.99 7.22
C THR A 325 32.82 19.84 6.33
N GLY A 326 33.49 18.69 6.32
CA GLY A 326 34.72 18.41 5.57
C GLY A 326 35.13 16.94 5.62
N ASP A 327 36.03 16.57 4.72
CA ASP A 327 36.71 15.28 4.73
C ASP A 327 37.61 15.11 5.98
N ARG A 328 38.32 13.97 6.10
CA ARG A 328 39.29 13.72 7.21
C ARG A 328 40.41 14.78 7.34
N GLU A 329 40.54 15.66 6.33
CA GLU A 329 41.50 16.76 6.29
C GLU A 329 40.80 18.12 6.47
N GLY A 330 39.48 18.15 6.80
CA GLY A 330 38.74 19.39 7.08
C GLY A 330 38.31 20.17 5.82
N ARG A 331 38.38 19.57 4.63
CA ARG A 331 37.89 20.19 3.40
C ARG A 331 36.37 20.09 3.31
N PRO A 332 35.64 21.18 2.98
CA PRO A 332 34.21 21.14 2.90
C PRO A 332 33.76 20.13 1.82
N TYR A 333 32.77 19.30 2.15
CA TYR A 333 32.08 18.49 1.13
C TYR A 333 31.46 19.44 0.11
N ILE A 334 31.81 19.29 -1.15
CA ILE A 334 31.07 19.94 -2.22
C ILE A 334 29.79 19.15 -2.37
N GLU A 335 28.69 19.77 -1.99
CA GLU A 335 27.35 19.25 -2.23
C GLU A 335 27.15 19.23 -3.75
N SER A 336 27.36 18.08 -4.37
CA SER A 336 27.15 17.93 -5.79
C SER A 336 25.73 17.42 -6.06
N GLU A 337 25.18 17.90 -7.14
CA GLU A 337 23.83 17.66 -7.67
C GLU A 337 23.12 16.41 -7.14
N GLU A 338 21.99 16.66 -6.49
CA GLU A 338 21.02 15.65 -6.10
C GLU A 338 20.43 15.00 -7.36
N LEU A 339 20.57 13.68 -7.49
CA LEU A 339 19.80 12.89 -8.45
C LEU A 339 18.62 12.27 -7.72
N ILE A 340 17.42 12.67 -8.10
CA ILE A 340 16.16 12.23 -7.47
C ILE A 340 15.41 11.31 -8.42
N VAL A 341 14.97 10.18 -7.88
CA VAL A 341 13.88 9.38 -8.44
C VAL A 341 12.65 9.62 -7.58
N SER A 342 11.54 9.99 -8.19
CA SER A 342 10.30 10.27 -7.46
C SER A 342 9.13 9.44 -7.96
N THR A 343 8.22 9.13 -7.04
CA THR A 343 6.97 8.40 -7.28
C THR A 343 5.81 9.20 -6.71
N GLU A 344 4.74 9.39 -7.48
CA GLU A 344 3.57 10.12 -7.02
C GLU A 344 2.75 9.31 -6.00
N LEU A 345 2.20 9.99 -4.98
CA LEU A 345 1.27 9.37 -4.01
C LEU A 345 0.10 8.68 -4.69
N THR A 346 -0.37 9.23 -5.81
CA THR A 346 -1.50 8.70 -6.58
C THR A 346 -1.23 7.31 -7.13
N ASP A 347 -0.02 7.02 -7.61
CA ASP A 347 0.39 5.71 -8.10
C ASP A 347 0.50 4.69 -6.96
N VAL A 348 1.06 5.12 -5.83
CA VAL A 348 1.15 4.31 -4.61
C VAL A 348 -0.25 3.96 -4.09
N MET A 349 -1.16 4.94 -4.05
CA MET A 349 -2.55 4.76 -3.63
C MET A 349 -3.30 3.82 -4.59
N GLU A 350 -3.15 3.98 -5.90
CA GLU A 350 -3.78 3.11 -6.89
C GLU A 350 -3.33 1.66 -6.69
N LYS A 351 -2.03 1.41 -6.56
CA LYS A 351 -1.50 0.06 -6.32
C LYS A 351 -2.00 -0.52 -4.99
N ALA A 352 -2.03 0.30 -3.91
CA ALA A 352 -2.57 -0.11 -2.61
C ALA A 352 -4.03 -0.55 -2.69
N LEU A 353 -4.86 0.17 -3.45
CA LEU A 353 -6.30 -0.10 -3.54
C LEU A 353 -6.62 -1.14 -4.62
N LYS A 354 -6.13 -1.01 -5.87
CA LYS A 354 -6.40 -1.92 -7.00
C LYS A 354 -5.80 -3.31 -6.80
N LYS A 355 -4.54 -3.38 -6.35
CA LYS A 355 -3.82 -4.66 -6.16
C LYS A 355 -3.85 -5.15 -4.73
N SER A 356 -4.35 -4.32 -3.80
CA SER A 356 -4.31 -4.60 -2.36
C SER A 356 -2.88 -4.73 -1.82
N ASP A 357 -1.94 -3.97 -2.39
CA ASP A 357 -0.55 -3.98 -2.00
C ASP A 357 -0.39 -3.48 -0.56
N ASN A 358 0.25 -4.29 0.30
CA ASN A 358 0.40 -3.95 1.71
C ASN A 358 1.49 -2.91 1.90
N LEU A 359 2.63 -3.06 1.20
CA LEU A 359 3.74 -2.12 1.35
C LEU A 359 3.32 -0.70 0.99
N CYS A 360 2.63 -0.51 -0.14
CA CYS A 360 2.10 0.79 -0.54
C CYS A 360 1.18 1.41 0.54
N ALA A 361 0.40 0.58 1.22
CA ALA A 361 -0.45 1.07 2.31
C ALA A 361 0.36 1.42 3.56
N GLU A 362 1.38 0.64 3.90
CA GLU A 362 2.21 0.92 5.07
C GLU A 362 3.06 2.16 4.88
N THR A 363 3.64 2.37 3.70
CA THR A 363 4.43 3.57 3.45
C THR A 363 3.58 4.83 3.51
N MET A 364 2.34 4.82 2.99
CA MET A 364 1.39 5.92 3.21
C MET A 364 1.11 6.14 4.69
N PHE A 365 0.86 5.05 5.44
CA PHE A 365 0.53 5.10 6.86
C PHE A 365 1.67 5.68 7.69
N ILE A 366 2.88 5.20 7.49
CA ILE A 366 4.08 5.65 8.21
C ILE A 366 4.38 7.11 7.87
N LEU A 367 4.34 7.50 6.59
CA LEU A 367 4.62 8.87 6.16
C LEU A 367 3.64 9.90 6.72
N MET A 368 2.40 9.52 7.02
CA MET A 368 1.48 10.43 7.71
C MET A 368 2.03 10.88 9.06
N GLY A 369 2.88 10.10 9.72
CA GLY A 369 3.56 10.50 10.94
C GLY A 369 4.43 11.74 10.78
N MET A 370 4.99 11.99 9.59
CA MET A 370 5.74 13.21 9.29
C MET A 370 4.90 14.51 9.32
N THR A 371 3.57 14.39 9.34
CA THR A 371 2.67 15.55 9.47
C THR A 371 2.43 15.95 10.94
N LEU A 372 2.95 15.19 11.90
CA LEU A 372 2.91 15.54 13.30
C LEU A 372 3.87 16.69 13.61
N GLU A 373 3.56 17.44 14.65
CA GLU A 373 4.34 18.62 15.03
C GLU A 373 5.78 18.21 15.44
N ASN A 374 6.78 18.92 14.88
CA ASN A 374 8.21 18.68 15.11
C ASN A 374 8.73 17.29 14.69
N ALA A 375 8.04 16.57 13.80
CA ALA A 375 8.53 15.28 13.32
C ALA A 375 9.81 15.45 12.49
N LYS A 376 10.86 14.70 12.86
CA LYS A 376 12.12 14.60 12.10
C LYS A 376 12.26 13.22 11.45
N SER A 377 11.64 12.22 12.05
CA SER A 377 11.53 10.84 11.58
C SER A 377 10.12 10.34 11.87
N THR A 378 9.79 9.15 11.41
CA THR A 378 8.46 8.56 11.53
C THR A 378 8.54 7.08 11.88
N SER A 379 7.40 6.51 12.28
CA SER A 379 7.24 5.11 12.64
C SER A 379 5.80 4.64 12.41
N PHE A 380 5.54 3.34 12.56
CA PHE A 380 4.16 2.82 12.63
C PHE A 380 3.34 3.50 13.73
N LYS A 381 3.96 3.80 14.86
CA LYS A 381 3.29 4.49 15.97
C LYS A 381 2.88 5.91 15.57
N ASP A 382 3.78 6.67 14.95
CA ASP A 382 3.52 8.06 14.54
C ASP A 382 2.45 8.12 13.43
N GLY A 383 2.49 7.19 12.47
CA GLY A 383 1.43 7.03 11.50
C GLY A 383 0.07 6.77 12.15
N GLY A 384 0.02 5.91 13.17
CA GLY A 384 -1.18 5.65 13.96
C GLY A 384 -1.68 6.89 14.69
N GLU A 385 -0.79 7.69 15.29
CA GLU A 385 -1.16 8.95 15.96
C GLU A 385 -1.67 10.00 14.96
N ALA A 386 -1.07 10.11 13.78
CA ALA A 386 -1.57 10.99 12.72
C ALA A 386 -2.98 10.60 12.27
N VAL A 387 -3.27 9.31 12.09
CA VAL A 387 -4.62 8.81 11.76
C VAL A 387 -5.61 9.11 12.88
N LYS A 388 -5.25 8.93 14.15
CA LYS A 388 -6.11 9.24 15.31
C LYS A 388 -6.42 10.74 15.40
N LYS A 389 -5.42 11.59 15.18
CA LYS A 389 -5.60 13.04 15.15
C LYS A 389 -6.57 13.44 14.03
N PHE A 390 -6.34 12.94 12.82
CA PHE A 390 -7.23 13.18 11.68
C PHE A 390 -8.66 12.68 11.95
N MET A 391 -8.81 11.49 12.53
CA MET A 391 -10.10 10.93 12.91
C MET A 391 -10.87 11.86 13.85
N LYS A 392 -10.20 12.40 14.87
CA LYS A 392 -10.82 13.32 15.84
C LYS A 392 -11.17 14.67 15.22
N GLU A 393 -10.25 15.28 14.47
CA GLU A 393 -10.34 16.66 14.01
C GLU A 393 -11.19 16.81 12.73
N VAL A 394 -11.11 15.84 11.82
CA VAL A 394 -11.74 15.92 10.49
C VAL A 394 -12.95 14.98 10.37
N VAL A 395 -12.81 13.72 10.82
CA VAL A 395 -13.91 12.74 10.73
C VAL A 395 -14.93 12.95 11.84
N GLY A 396 -14.54 13.58 12.96
CA GLY A 396 -15.41 13.85 14.10
C GLY A 396 -15.79 12.59 14.90
N ARG A 397 -14.87 11.59 14.94
CA ARG A 397 -15.03 10.33 15.68
C ARG A 397 -13.97 10.20 16.78
N SER A 398 -14.33 9.56 17.87
CA SER A 398 -13.36 9.27 18.95
C SER A 398 -12.37 8.21 18.48
N PRO A 399 -11.05 8.45 18.60
CA PRO A 399 -10.05 7.42 18.35
C PRO A 399 -10.09 6.27 19.38
N ASP A 400 -10.74 6.46 20.54
CA ASP A 400 -10.87 5.44 21.59
C ASP A 400 -11.91 4.36 21.23
N ASP A 401 -12.77 4.63 20.21
CA ASP A 401 -13.80 3.70 19.74
C ASP A 401 -13.25 2.67 18.72
N CYS A 402 -11.95 2.65 18.48
CA CYS A 402 -11.31 1.74 17.52
C CYS A 402 -9.85 1.47 17.88
N ASN A 403 -9.24 0.50 17.18
CA ASN A 403 -7.79 0.28 17.24
C ASN A 403 -7.24 0.20 15.82
N ILE A 404 -6.27 1.06 15.50
CA ILE A 404 -5.60 1.11 14.19
C ILE A 404 -4.09 1.10 14.45
N VAL A 405 -3.41 0.03 14.04
CA VAL A 405 -1.98 -0.20 14.32
C VAL A 405 -1.13 -0.33 13.06
N ASP A 406 -1.76 -0.49 11.89
CA ASP A 406 -1.09 -0.52 10.59
C ASP A 406 -1.97 0.10 9.48
N GLY A 407 -1.37 0.32 8.33
CA GLY A 407 -2.04 0.93 7.18
C GLY A 407 -2.75 -0.08 6.28
N SER A 408 -2.31 -1.33 6.26
CA SER A 408 -2.78 -2.35 5.31
C SER A 408 -3.97 -3.16 5.80
N GLY A 409 -4.16 -3.25 7.13
CA GLY A 409 -5.11 -4.17 7.76
C GLY A 409 -4.58 -5.60 7.84
N LEU A 410 -3.27 -5.81 7.74
CA LEU A 410 -2.63 -7.11 7.92
C LEU A 410 -2.70 -7.52 9.39
N SER A 411 -2.49 -6.59 10.30
CA SER A 411 -2.55 -6.84 11.75
C SER A 411 -3.95 -7.26 12.20
N PRO A 412 -4.09 -8.38 12.94
CA PRO A 412 -5.33 -8.76 13.59
C PRO A 412 -5.75 -7.82 14.74
N TYR A 413 -4.87 -6.91 15.14
CA TYR A 413 -5.14 -5.94 16.22
C TYR A 413 -5.95 -4.74 15.71
N ASN A 414 -6.04 -4.52 14.39
CA ASN A 414 -6.95 -3.52 13.84
C ASN A 414 -8.40 -3.90 14.14
N LEU A 415 -9.13 -3.01 14.81
CA LEU A 415 -10.52 -3.18 15.18
C LEU A 415 -11.28 -1.89 14.87
N ILE A 416 -12.24 -1.96 13.96
CA ILE A 416 -13.07 -0.82 13.55
C ILE A 416 -14.53 -1.23 13.38
N SER A 417 -15.44 -0.28 13.50
CA SER A 417 -16.85 -0.51 13.24
C SER A 417 -17.23 -0.21 11.78
N PRO A 418 -18.29 -0.86 11.22
CA PRO A 418 -18.88 -0.45 9.94
C PRO A 418 -19.27 1.02 9.89
N ASP A 419 -19.77 1.59 11.01
CA ASP A 419 -20.15 3.00 11.08
C ASP A 419 -18.92 3.91 10.94
N LEU A 420 -17.77 3.56 11.54
CA LEU A 420 -16.52 4.30 11.36
C LEU A 420 -16.04 4.23 9.90
N MET A 421 -16.01 3.03 9.29
CA MET A 421 -15.65 2.87 7.88
C MET A 421 -16.57 3.67 6.96
N MET A 422 -17.85 3.77 7.29
CA MET A 422 -18.83 4.57 6.55
C MET A 422 -18.46 6.05 6.53
N GLU A 423 -17.98 6.61 7.65
CA GLU A 423 -17.55 8.02 7.68
C GLU A 423 -16.36 8.28 6.74
N TYR A 424 -15.41 7.35 6.69
CA TYR A 424 -14.30 7.44 5.73
C TYR A 424 -14.74 7.28 4.27
N LEU A 425 -15.72 6.43 3.98
CA LEU A 425 -16.30 6.35 2.64
C LEU A 425 -17.02 7.64 2.24
N LYS A 426 -17.78 8.24 3.16
CA LYS A 426 -18.43 9.56 2.93
C LYS A 426 -17.42 10.65 2.62
N LEU A 427 -16.29 10.66 3.33
CA LEU A 427 -15.20 11.60 3.06
C LEU A 427 -14.54 11.28 1.71
N GLY A 428 -14.18 10.02 1.50
CA GLY A 428 -13.53 9.54 0.26
C GLY A 428 -14.38 9.75 -1.00
N SER A 429 -15.73 9.73 -0.88
CA SER A 429 -16.63 9.98 -2.02
C SER A 429 -16.48 11.35 -2.67
N ARG A 430 -15.79 12.28 -2.00
CA ARG A 430 -15.50 13.65 -2.47
C ARG A 430 -14.18 13.76 -3.24
N HIS A 431 -13.37 12.71 -3.25
CA HIS A 431 -12.05 12.68 -3.89
C HIS A 431 -12.07 11.76 -5.12
N GLU A 432 -12.02 12.36 -6.30
CA GLU A 432 -12.06 11.62 -7.57
C GLU A 432 -10.91 10.61 -7.68
N LEU A 433 -9.68 10.99 -7.33
CA LEU A 433 -8.51 10.12 -7.36
C LEU A 433 -8.71 8.87 -6.51
N PHE A 434 -9.29 9.01 -5.31
CA PHE A 434 -9.61 7.87 -4.46
C PHE A 434 -10.64 6.93 -5.13
N LEU A 435 -11.69 7.50 -5.73
CA LEU A 435 -12.74 6.71 -6.40
C LEU A 435 -12.19 5.95 -7.61
N LEU A 436 -11.31 6.57 -8.40
CA LEU A 436 -10.65 5.96 -9.56
C LEU A 436 -9.67 4.85 -9.15
N SER A 437 -9.04 4.98 -7.99
CA SER A 437 -8.12 3.97 -7.44
C SER A 437 -8.82 2.72 -6.89
N LEU A 438 -10.15 2.72 -6.70
CA LEU A 438 -10.86 1.53 -6.24
C LEU A 438 -11.04 0.49 -7.35
N PRO A 439 -10.95 -0.83 -7.04
CA PRO A 439 -11.30 -1.90 -7.96
C PRO A 439 -12.75 -1.81 -8.46
N VAL A 440 -12.97 -2.13 -9.73
CA VAL A 440 -14.29 -2.16 -10.37
C VAL A 440 -14.75 -3.59 -10.59
N SER A 441 -15.99 -3.88 -10.20
CA SER A 441 -16.60 -5.22 -10.30
C SER A 441 -16.59 -5.78 -11.73
N GLY A 442 -16.12 -7.01 -11.87
CA GLY A 442 -16.00 -7.72 -13.14
C GLY A 442 -14.96 -7.16 -14.13
N THR A 443 -14.27 -6.06 -13.78
CA THR A 443 -13.42 -5.30 -14.70
C THR A 443 -11.95 -5.35 -14.30
N ASP A 444 -11.61 -4.88 -13.12
CA ASP A 444 -10.21 -4.73 -12.73
C ASP A 444 -9.90 -5.08 -11.26
N GLY A 445 -8.63 -4.96 -10.92
CA GLY A 445 -8.12 -5.13 -9.56
C GLY A 445 -8.57 -6.44 -8.91
N THR A 446 -8.83 -6.38 -7.60
CA THR A 446 -9.28 -7.54 -6.81
C THR A 446 -10.73 -7.95 -7.08
N LEU A 447 -11.50 -7.12 -7.78
CA LEU A 447 -12.89 -7.42 -8.19
C LEU A 447 -13.01 -7.95 -9.63
N ARG A 448 -11.91 -8.06 -10.38
CA ARG A 448 -11.88 -8.50 -11.79
C ARG A 448 -12.66 -9.80 -12.03
N ASN A 449 -12.63 -10.71 -11.09
CA ASN A 449 -13.26 -12.03 -11.19
C ASN A 449 -14.53 -12.17 -10.34
N ARG A 450 -15.09 -11.06 -9.83
CA ARG A 450 -16.32 -11.01 -9.04
C ARG A 450 -17.37 -10.19 -9.79
N MET A 451 -18.66 -10.55 -9.59
CA MET A 451 -19.80 -9.80 -10.17
C MET A 451 -19.66 -9.57 -11.69
N LYS A 452 -19.28 -10.61 -12.44
CA LYS A 452 -19.05 -10.52 -13.91
C LYS A 452 -20.32 -10.37 -14.74
N ARG A 453 -21.49 -10.46 -14.12
CA ARG A 453 -22.82 -10.39 -14.76
C ARG A 453 -23.79 -9.72 -13.79
N GLY A 454 -24.94 -9.33 -14.28
CA GLY A 454 -26.00 -8.72 -13.47
C GLY A 454 -25.86 -7.20 -13.36
N LYS A 455 -26.58 -6.62 -12.42
CA LYS A 455 -26.64 -5.15 -12.24
C LYS A 455 -25.40 -4.59 -11.56
N ALA A 456 -24.69 -5.42 -10.80
CA ALA A 456 -23.45 -5.05 -10.15
C ALA A 456 -22.24 -5.03 -11.09
N PHE A 457 -22.31 -5.63 -12.30
CA PHE A 457 -21.20 -5.63 -13.26
C PHE A 457 -20.85 -4.20 -13.69
N GLY A 458 -19.58 -3.80 -13.53
CA GLY A 458 -19.08 -2.46 -13.88
C GLY A 458 -19.59 -1.34 -12.97
N ASN A 459 -20.49 -1.64 -12.03
CA ASN A 459 -21.21 -0.66 -11.23
C ASN A 459 -20.72 -0.53 -9.79
N VAL A 460 -20.02 -1.54 -9.26
CA VAL A 460 -19.49 -1.52 -7.89
C VAL A 460 -18.01 -1.14 -7.92
N ARG A 461 -17.65 -0.08 -7.17
CA ARG A 461 -16.26 0.33 -6.91
C ARG A 461 -15.95 0.07 -5.45
N ALA A 462 -15.16 -0.97 -5.13
CA ALA A 462 -14.99 -1.35 -3.74
C ALA A 462 -13.63 -2.00 -3.44
N LYS A 463 -13.14 -1.77 -2.22
CA LYS A 463 -11.99 -2.44 -1.68
C LYS A 463 -12.39 -3.75 -1.02
N THR A 464 -11.67 -4.82 -1.37
CA THR A 464 -11.79 -6.14 -0.73
C THR A 464 -10.82 -6.26 0.44
N GLY A 465 -11.19 -7.03 1.45
CA GLY A 465 -10.28 -7.46 2.52
C GLY A 465 -10.42 -8.96 2.79
N SER A 466 -9.30 -9.62 3.07
CA SER A 466 -9.28 -11.04 3.41
C SER A 466 -8.03 -11.37 4.22
N VAL A 467 -8.22 -11.93 5.40
CA VAL A 467 -7.23 -12.64 6.20
C VAL A 467 -7.90 -13.90 6.75
N THR A 468 -7.18 -14.77 7.42
CA THR A 468 -7.75 -16.00 7.98
C THR A 468 -8.96 -15.70 8.86
N GLY A 469 -10.08 -16.32 8.54
CA GLY A 469 -11.34 -16.13 9.25
C GLY A 469 -12.10 -14.84 8.95
N VAL A 470 -11.62 -13.99 8.02
CA VAL A 470 -12.21 -12.67 7.71
C VAL A 470 -12.39 -12.50 6.20
N SER A 471 -13.53 -11.94 5.82
CA SER A 471 -13.77 -11.42 4.45
C SER A 471 -14.55 -10.11 4.55
N THR A 472 -14.04 -9.05 3.96
CA THR A 472 -14.64 -7.71 4.00
C THR A 472 -14.76 -7.12 2.62
N LEU A 473 -15.74 -6.23 2.45
CA LEU A 473 -15.97 -5.46 1.24
C LEU A 473 -16.55 -4.11 1.63
N ALA A 474 -15.95 -3.01 1.15
CA ALA A 474 -16.47 -1.67 1.42
C ALA A 474 -16.22 -0.76 0.21
N GLY A 475 -17.15 0.10 -0.12
CA GLY A 475 -17.08 0.98 -1.29
C GLY A 475 -18.41 1.55 -1.71
N PHE A 476 -18.61 1.67 -3.02
CA PHE A 476 -19.72 2.39 -3.64
C PHE A 476 -20.44 1.54 -4.68
N ALA A 477 -21.74 1.80 -4.82
CA ALA A 477 -22.59 1.25 -5.87
C ALA A 477 -23.59 2.32 -6.31
N GLU A 478 -24.04 2.28 -7.56
CA GLU A 478 -25.13 3.11 -8.04
C GLU A 478 -26.42 2.29 -8.12
N GLN A 479 -27.47 2.77 -7.49
CA GLN A 479 -28.80 2.16 -7.56
C GLN A 479 -29.49 2.58 -8.86
N LYS A 480 -29.79 1.62 -9.73
CA LYS A 480 -30.33 1.91 -11.07
C LYS A 480 -31.74 2.48 -11.07
N SER A 481 -32.55 2.13 -10.06
CA SER A 481 -33.93 2.60 -9.95
C SER A 481 -34.06 4.07 -9.57
N THR A 482 -33.10 4.60 -8.82
CA THR A 482 -33.08 5.98 -8.32
C THR A 482 -31.97 6.82 -8.89
N CYS A 483 -30.95 6.20 -9.51
CA CYS A 483 -29.66 6.78 -9.87
C CYS A 483 -28.88 7.35 -8.67
N HIS A 484 -29.19 6.88 -7.44
CA HIS A 484 -28.51 7.30 -6.24
C HIS A 484 -27.21 6.52 -6.03
N ARG A 485 -26.21 7.21 -5.52
CA ARG A 485 -24.93 6.65 -5.13
C ARG A 485 -25.01 6.15 -3.70
N LEU A 486 -24.77 4.87 -3.53
CA LEU A 486 -24.75 4.22 -2.22
C LEU A 486 -23.33 3.94 -1.79
N ALA A 487 -22.99 4.30 -0.55
CA ALA A 487 -21.81 3.77 0.13
C ALA A 487 -22.20 2.55 0.95
N PHE A 488 -21.36 1.52 0.98
CA PHE A 488 -21.66 0.30 1.72
C PHE A 488 -20.42 -0.30 2.40
N VAL A 489 -20.66 -0.99 3.51
CA VAL A 489 -19.68 -1.74 4.28
C VAL A 489 -20.25 -3.10 4.61
N ILE A 490 -19.47 -4.17 4.38
CA ILE A 490 -19.84 -5.56 4.69
C ILE A 490 -18.62 -6.24 5.32
N PHE A 491 -18.68 -6.55 6.62
CA PHE A 491 -17.64 -7.23 7.37
C PHE A 491 -18.12 -8.61 7.82
N ASN A 492 -17.53 -9.67 7.28
CA ASN A 492 -17.78 -11.04 7.71
C ASN A 492 -16.58 -11.54 8.54
N GLN A 493 -16.87 -12.02 9.76
CA GLN A 493 -15.87 -12.53 10.70
C GLN A 493 -16.16 -13.98 11.07
N ASN A 494 -15.15 -14.70 11.56
CA ASN A 494 -15.24 -16.08 12.02
C ASN A 494 -15.75 -17.03 10.92
N ILE A 495 -15.34 -16.76 9.67
CA ILE A 495 -15.71 -17.55 8.51
C ILE A 495 -14.72 -18.69 8.26
N LEU A 496 -15.22 -19.88 7.95
CA LEU A 496 -14.39 -21.02 7.58
C LEU A 496 -14.05 -21.06 6.08
N LYS A 497 -14.96 -20.55 5.25
CA LYS A 497 -14.81 -20.56 3.78
C LYS A 497 -15.03 -19.18 3.19
N SER A 498 -13.95 -18.50 2.85
CA SER A 498 -13.99 -17.15 2.27
C SER A 498 -14.86 -17.05 1.00
N ARG A 499 -15.02 -18.15 0.24
CA ARG A 499 -15.89 -18.19 -0.94
C ARG A 499 -17.35 -17.94 -0.60
N GLU A 500 -17.85 -18.49 0.52
CA GLU A 500 -19.24 -18.32 0.95
C GLU A 500 -19.52 -16.85 1.30
N ALA A 501 -18.60 -16.22 2.05
CA ALA A 501 -18.72 -14.81 2.38
C ALA A 501 -18.65 -13.91 1.14
N ARG A 502 -17.73 -14.18 0.20
CA ARG A 502 -17.66 -13.45 -1.07
C ARG A 502 -18.94 -13.56 -1.88
N ASN A 503 -19.52 -14.76 -1.97
CA ASN A 503 -20.81 -14.96 -2.66
C ASN A 503 -21.96 -14.19 -2.00
N PHE A 504 -21.97 -14.10 -0.66
CA PHE A 504 -22.94 -13.29 0.08
C PHE A 504 -22.76 -11.80 -0.24
N GLN A 505 -21.53 -11.29 -0.17
CA GLN A 505 -21.19 -9.90 -0.51
C GLN A 505 -21.63 -9.55 -1.95
N ASP A 506 -21.37 -10.44 -2.92
CA ASP A 506 -21.75 -10.23 -4.32
C ASP A 506 -23.28 -10.14 -4.49
N LYS A 507 -24.04 -10.97 -3.75
CA LYS A 507 -25.51 -10.89 -3.73
C LYS A 507 -26.02 -9.59 -3.10
N VAL A 508 -25.38 -9.12 -2.03
CA VAL A 508 -25.73 -7.81 -1.45
C VAL A 508 -25.47 -6.70 -2.47
N CYS A 509 -24.32 -6.69 -3.15
CA CYS A 509 -24.04 -5.71 -4.20
C CYS A 509 -25.09 -5.75 -5.33
N GLU A 510 -25.56 -6.93 -5.75
CA GLU A 510 -26.65 -7.05 -6.73
C GLU A 510 -27.97 -6.43 -6.23
N LEU A 511 -28.25 -6.50 -4.91
CA LEU A 511 -29.43 -5.84 -4.32
C LEU A 511 -29.26 -4.31 -4.31
N LEU A 512 -28.04 -3.82 -3.96
CA LEU A 512 -27.75 -2.38 -3.92
C LEU A 512 -27.85 -1.73 -5.30
N CYS A 513 -27.55 -2.46 -6.38
CA CYS A 513 -27.59 -1.97 -7.75
C CYS A 513 -28.97 -2.10 -8.44
N ARG A 514 -30.00 -2.54 -7.74
CA ARG A 514 -31.36 -2.66 -8.29
C ARG A 514 -32.05 -1.31 -8.40
#